data_05d7fdeea8a6082c9bda9dcd6eedffc6
#
_entry.id   05d7fdeea8a6082c9bda9dcd6eedffc6
#
_cell.length_a   1.000
_cell.length_b   1.000
_cell.length_c   1.000
_cell.angle_alpha   90.00
_cell.angle_beta   90.00
_cell.angle_gamma   90.00
#
_symmetry.space_group_name_H-M   'P 1'
#
loop_
_entity.id
_entity.type
_entity.pdbx_description
1 polymer ?
#
loop_
_entity_poly.entity_id
_entity_poly.type
_entity_poly.pdbx_seq_one_letter_code
_entity_poly.pdbx_strand_id
1 'polypeptide(L)'
;MERIRLTDPADPRFGEAFALYEISFPVYERRTRAAQAARLSHPEYHFDLLVEGEQFLGILLFWEAEGFRYVEHFATCPQLRGRGVGARALARLNGEGVPVVLEIDPPRDEVSIRRQHFYERCGFTANPYRHVHPPYRAGYEGHPLVVMTCPAPASQEEYDRFAAYLGGTVMEDCKIPLTETEE
;
A
#
# COMPACT_ATOMS: atom_id res chain seq x y z
N MET A 1 15.19 -10.99 6.78
CA MET A 1 13.94 -10.73 6.01
C MET A 1 14.31 -10.21 4.63
N GLU A 2 13.79 -10.83 3.58
CA GLU A 2 14.00 -10.49 2.18
C GLU A 2 12.69 -9.99 1.56
N ARG A 3 12.78 -9.24 0.46
CA ARG A 3 11.64 -8.87 -0.38
C ARG A 3 11.78 -9.59 -1.71
N ILE A 4 10.72 -10.24 -2.15
CA ILE A 4 10.65 -10.94 -3.44
C ILE A 4 9.52 -10.30 -4.24
N ARG A 5 9.84 -9.55 -5.29
CA ARG A 5 8.87 -8.92 -6.16
C ARG A 5 8.18 -9.96 -7.03
N LEU A 6 6.86 -10.00 -7.00
CA LEU A 6 6.05 -10.75 -7.97
C LEU A 6 5.85 -9.91 -9.22
N THR A 7 6.14 -10.49 -10.37
CA THR A 7 5.98 -9.86 -11.70
C THR A 7 5.09 -10.65 -12.65
N ASP A 8 4.72 -11.88 -12.24
CA ASP A 8 3.90 -12.79 -13.03
C ASP A 8 2.78 -13.38 -12.15
N PRO A 9 1.51 -13.26 -12.54
CA PRO A 9 0.40 -13.87 -11.80
C PRO A 9 0.41 -15.41 -11.84
N ALA A 10 1.20 -16.03 -12.71
CA ALA A 10 1.42 -17.47 -12.73
C ALA A 10 2.42 -17.96 -11.66
N ASP A 11 3.12 -17.05 -10.95
CA ASP A 11 3.97 -17.42 -9.81
C ASP A 11 3.11 -18.13 -8.76
N PRO A 12 3.49 -19.35 -8.31
CA PRO A 12 2.69 -20.14 -7.36
C PRO A 12 2.44 -19.43 -6.02
N ARG A 13 3.29 -18.46 -5.67
CA ARG A 13 3.17 -17.68 -4.43
C ARG A 13 2.11 -16.58 -4.52
N PHE A 14 1.68 -16.17 -5.74
CA PHE A 14 0.69 -15.12 -5.92
C PHE A 14 -0.65 -15.46 -5.25
N GLY A 15 -1.06 -16.73 -5.28
CA GLY A 15 -2.31 -17.17 -4.66
C GLY A 15 -2.36 -16.92 -3.15
N GLU A 16 -1.30 -17.29 -2.42
CA GLU A 16 -1.18 -17.07 -0.98
C GLU A 16 -1.07 -15.58 -0.63
N ALA A 17 -0.27 -14.85 -1.39
CA ALA A 17 -0.09 -13.41 -1.20
C ALA A 17 -1.40 -12.64 -1.44
N PHE A 18 -2.14 -13.00 -2.49
CA PHE A 18 -3.43 -12.39 -2.79
C PHE A 18 -4.49 -12.73 -1.72
N ALA A 19 -4.48 -13.94 -1.17
CA ALA A 19 -5.37 -14.30 -0.07
C ALA A 19 -5.10 -13.44 1.19
N LEU A 20 -3.84 -13.15 1.51
CA LEU A 20 -3.50 -12.21 2.59
C LEU A 20 -4.00 -10.80 2.27
N TYR A 21 -3.86 -10.34 1.02
CA TYR A 21 -4.38 -9.06 0.57
C TYR A 21 -5.91 -8.96 0.78
N GLU A 22 -6.65 -10.00 0.39
CA GLU A 22 -8.11 -10.04 0.52
C GLU A 22 -8.60 -9.98 1.97
N ILE A 23 -7.97 -10.68 2.89
CA ILE A 23 -8.38 -10.67 4.30
C ILE A 23 -7.90 -9.44 5.07
N SER A 24 -6.94 -8.69 4.51
CA SER A 24 -6.34 -7.53 5.17
C SER A 24 -7.02 -6.22 4.82
N PHE A 25 -7.67 -6.14 3.66
CA PHE A 25 -8.28 -4.90 3.15
C PHE A 25 -9.73 -5.14 2.75
N PRO A 26 -10.66 -4.24 3.08
CA PRO A 26 -12.05 -4.35 2.67
C PRO A 26 -12.20 -4.21 1.15
N VAL A 27 -13.31 -4.70 0.60
CA VAL A 27 -13.55 -4.76 -0.85
C VAL A 27 -13.40 -3.42 -1.57
N TYR A 28 -13.77 -2.33 -0.89
CA TYR A 28 -13.73 -0.98 -1.45
C TYR A 28 -12.33 -0.33 -1.39
N GLU A 29 -11.39 -0.94 -0.66
CA GLU A 29 -9.98 -0.50 -0.55
C GLU A 29 -9.02 -1.37 -1.38
N ARG A 30 -9.51 -2.23 -2.24
CA ARG A 30 -8.65 -3.15 -2.98
C ARG A 30 -9.12 -3.42 -4.41
N ARG A 31 -8.16 -3.72 -5.27
CA ARG A 31 -8.41 -4.18 -6.64
C ARG A 31 -9.04 -5.57 -6.63
N THR A 32 -9.71 -5.92 -7.75
CA THR A 32 -10.08 -7.30 -8.05
C THR A 32 -8.82 -8.14 -8.28
N ARG A 33 -8.95 -9.48 -8.22
CA ARG A 33 -7.83 -10.38 -8.51
C ARG A 33 -7.26 -10.17 -9.91
N ALA A 34 -8.13 -9.99 -10.90
CA ALA A 34 -7.73 -9.75 -12.29
C ALA A 34 -6.99 -8.41 -12.45
N ALA A 35 -7.52 -7.32 -11.87
CA ALA A 35 -6.88 -6.01 -11.90
C ALA A 35 -5.53 -6.02 -11.15
N GLN A 36 -5.45 -6.70 -10.00
CA GLN A 36 -4.21 -6.84 -9.26
C GLN A 36 -3.15 -7.64 -10.05
N ALA A 37 -3.56 -8.74 -10.69
CA ALA A 37 -2.69 -9.53 -11.55
C ALA A 37 -2.14 -8.72 -12.74
N ALA A 38 -2.98 -7.90 -13.36
CA ALA A 38 -2.56 -7.03 -14.47
C ALA A 38 -1.52 -5.98 -14.04
N ARG A 39 -1.55 -5.53 -12.78
CA ARG A 39 -0.56 -4.57 -12.25
C ARG A 39 0.83 -5.14 -12.03
N LEU A 40 0.99 -6.45 -11.88
CA LEU A 40 2.29 -7.07 -11.62
C LEU A 40 3.34 -6.77 -12.71
N SER A 41 2.92 -6.53 -13.94
CA SER A 41 3.80 -6.18 -15.06
C SER A 41 4.16 -4.70 -15.16
N HIS A 42 3.53 -3.83 -14.34
CA HIS A 42 3.83 -2.39 -14.37
C HIS A 42 5.24 -2.13 -13.82
N PRO A 43 6.10 -1.38 -14.53
CA PRO A 43 7.51 -1.23 -14.15
C PRO A 43 7.71 -0.58 -12.78
N GLU A 44 6.87 0.38 -12.41
CA GLU A 44 6.94 1.12 -11.14
C GLU A 44 6.19 0.43 -10.00
N TYR A 45 5.37 -0.60 -10.29
CA TYR A 45 4.59 -1.29 -9.27
C TYR A 45 5.33 -2.47 -8.66
N HIS A 46 5.36 -2.55 -7.36
CA HIS A 46 5.95 -3.64 -6.59
C HIS A 46 4.88 -4.35 -5.78
N PHE A 47 4.70 -5.63 -6.05
CA PHE A 47 4.00 -6.55 -5.18
C PHE A 47 5.05 -7.43 -4.52
N ASP A 48 5.61 -6.96 -3.41
CA ASP A 48 6.69 -7.64 -2.74
C ASP A 48 6.18 -8.59 -1.65
N LEU A 49 6.64 -9.84 -1.71
CA LEU A 49 6.51 -10.78 -0.61
C LEU A 49 7.60 -10.48 0.43
N LEU A 50 7.21 -10.45 1.68
CA LEU A 50 8.14 -10.41 2.81
C LEU A 50 8.39 -11.84 3.25
N VAL A 51 9.66 -12.29 3.21
CA VAL A 51 10.01 -13.67 3.55
C VAL A 51 11.25 -13.74 4.48
N GLU A 52 11.32 -14.79 5.28
CA GLU A 52 12.50 -15.08 6.12
C GLU A 52 12.78 -16.59 6.04
N GLY A 53 13.81 -16.95 5.27
CA GLY A 53 13.97 -18.32 4.82
C GLY A 53 12.78 -18.78 3.97
N GLU A 54 12.14 -19.88 4.36
CA GLU A 54 10.91 -20.38 3.68
C GLU A 54 9.62 -19.79 4.24
N GLN A 55 9.71 -18.97 5.30
CA GLN A 55 8.52 -18.43 5.95
C GLN A 55 7.99 -17.19 5.25
N PHE A 56 6.74 -17.23 4.80
CA PHE A 56 5.99 -16.06 4.34
C PHE A 56 5.56 -15.20 5.54
N LEU A 57 5.94 -13.92 5.54
CA LEU A 57 5.71 -13.00 6.65
C LEU A 57 4.61 -11.98 6.36
N GLY A 58 4.40 -11.65 5.09
CA GLY A 58 3.46 -10.60 4.70
C GLY A 58 3.69 -10.07 3.29
N ILE A 59 3.00 -9.01 2.96
CA ILE A 59 3.06 -8.33 1.67
C ILE A 59 3.34 -6.84 1.86
N LEU A 60 4.11 -6.27 0.94
CA LEU A 60 4.37 -4.84 0.82
C LEU A 60 4.15 -4.44 -0.63
N LEU A 61 3.05 -3.75 -0.88
CA LEU A 61 2.65 -3.28 -2.20
C LEU A 61 2.93 -1.79 -2.29
N PHE A 62 3.80 -1.39 -3.21
CA PHE A 62 4.20 0.02 -3.34
C PHE A 62 4.54 0.39 -4.77
N TRP A 63 4.59 1.67 -5.04
CA TRP A 63 4.95 2.28 -6.30
C TRP A 63 6.26 3.04 -6.17
N GLU A 64 7.16 2.88 -7.14
CA GLU A 64 8.38 3.66 -7.27
C GLU A 64 8.17 4.82 -8.23
N ALA A 65 7.69 5.95 -7.71
CA ALA A 65 7.55 7.18 -8.46
C ALA A 65 8.87 7.97 -8.52
N GLU A 66 8.97 8.93 -9.42
CA GLU A 66 10.11 9.84 -9.46
C GLU A 66 10.20 10.68 -8.18
N GLY A 67 11.23 10.42 -7.38
CA GLY A 67 11.53 11.16 -6.17
C GLY A 67 10.80 10.69 -4.90
N PHE A 68 9.92 9.69 -4.95
CA PHE A 68 9.30 9.10 -3.76
C PHE A 68 8.79 7.68 -4.02
N ARG A 69 8.51 6.94 -2.94
CA ARG A 69 7.76 5.69 -2.98
C ARG A 69 6.40 5.86 -2.33
N TYR A 70 5.38 5.31 -2.92
CA TYR A 70 4.05 5.27 -2.33
C TYR A 70 3.69 3.85 -1.88
N VAL A 71 3.57 3.62 -0.58
CA VAL A 71 3.10 2.35 -0.03
C VAL A 71 1.57 2.34 -0.08
N GLU A 72 1.04 1.60 -1.05
CA GLU A 72 -0.39 1.48 -1.30
C GLU A 72 -1.05 0.49 -0.34
N HIS A 73 -0.43 -0.70 -0.15
CA HIS A 73 -0.95 -1.70 0.77
C HIS A 73 0.19 -2.38 1.53
N PHE A 74 0.00 -2.57 2.81
CA PHE A 74 0.97 -3.23 3.67
C PHE A 74 0.27 -4.12 4.69
N ALA A 75 0.57 -5.42 4.69
CA ALA A 75 0.00 -6.37 5.62
C ALA A 75 1.01 -7.43 6.06
N THR A 76 0.98 -7.77 7.35
CA THR A 76 1.71 -8.91 7.89
C THR A 76 0.75 -10.06 8.16
N CYS A 77 1.23 -11.30 8.03
CA CYS A 77 0.44 -12.49 8.37
C CYS A 77 -0.15 -12.34 9.78
N PRO A 78 -1.46 -12.61 10.00
CA PRO A 78 -2.12 -12.39 11.27
C PRO A 78 -1.41 -13.02 12.47
N GLN A 79 -0.90 -14.24 12.31
CA GLN A 79 -0.17 -15.01 13.35
C GLN A 79 1.19 -14.42 13.72
N LEU A 80 1.70 -13.46 12.93
CA LEU A 80 3.00 -12.80 13.14
C LEU A 80 2.86 -11.34 13.63
N ARG A 81 1.63 -10.88 13.84
CA ARG A 81 1.38 -9.55 14.40
C ARG A 81 2.01 -9.41 15.79
N GLY A 82 2.49 -8.21 16.11
CA GLY A 82 3.18 -7.95 17.37
C GLY A 82 4.62 -8.47 17.47
N ARG A 83 5.14 -9.16 16.44
CA ARG A 83 6.52 -9.69 16.41
C ARG A 83 7.54 -8.78 15.70
N GLY A 84 7.19 -7.51 15.47
CA GLY A 84 8.08 -6.53 14.88
C GLY A 84 8.32 -6.68 13.37
N VAL A 85 7.64 -7.62 12.68
CA VAL A 85 7.79 -7.83 11.23
C VAL A 85 7.52 -6.55 10.46
N GLY A 86 6.42 -5.86 10.75
CA GLY A 86 6.06 -4.61 10.09
C GLY A 86 7.08 -3.50 10.28
N ALA A 87 7.59 -3.31 11.48
CA ALA A 87 8.60 -2.29 11.76
C ALA A 87 9.92 -2.58 11.03
N ARG A 88 10.34 -3.86 10.95
CA ARG A 88 11.54 -4.27 10.19
C ARG A 88 11.38 -4.02 8.69
N ALA A 89 10.18 -4.29 8.14
CA ALA A 89 9.89 -4.06 6.73
C ALA A 89 9.97 -2.57 6.36
N LEU A 90 9.32 -1.71 7.16
CA LEU A 90 9.34 -0.27 6.94
C LEU A 90 10.73 0.34 7.19
N ALA A 91 11.46 -0.11 8.22
CA ALA A 91 12.81 0.35 8.47
C ALA A 91 13.74 0.05 7.28
N ARG A 92 13.59 -1.12 6.65
CA ARG A 92 14.34 -1.46 5.44
C ARG A 92 13.96 -0.56 4.27
N LEU A 93 12.67 -0.34 4.02
CA LEU A 93 12.19 0.54 2.94
C LEU A 93 12.69 1.98 3.12
N ASN A 94 12.56 2.53 4.33
CA ASN A 94 13.00 3.87 4.69
C ASN A 94 14.53 4.04 4.59
N GLY A 95 15.27 2.98 4.92
CA GLY A 95 16.75 2.97 4.87
C GLY A 95 17.33 3.03 3.46
N GLU A 96 16.54 2.90 2.42
CA GLU A 96 16.97 2.98 1.02
C GLU A 96 17.11 4.44 0.52
N GLY A 97 16.85 5.44 1.38
CA GLY A 97 17.14 6.85 1.11
C GLY A 97 16.16 7.57 0.18
N VAL A 98 15.05 6.92 -0.17
CA VAL A 98 13.96 7.51 -0.97
C VAL A 98 12.82 7.88 -0.03
N PRO A 99 12.25 9.11 -0.11
CA PRO A 99 11.07 9.48 0.66
C PRO A 99 9.92 8.50 0.47
N VAL A 100 9.24 8.16 1.56
CA VAL A 100 8.12 7.22 1.53
C VAL A 100 6.83 7.92 1.94
N VAL A 101 5.79 7.72 1.15
CA VAL A 101 4.43 8.21 1.39
C VAL A 101 3.53 7.01 1.65
N LEU A 102 2.61 7.11 2.59
CA LEU A 102 1.52 6.17 2.80
C LEU A 102 0.27 6.88 3.32
N GLU A 103 -0.85 6.17 3.33
CA GLU A 103 -2.12 6.67 3.81
C GLU A 103 -2.66 5.77 4.91
N ILE A 104 -3.31 6.38 5.90
CA ILE A 104 -3.99 5.65 6.98
C ILE A 104 -5.38 6.21 7.24
N ASP A 105 -6.25 5.40 7.85
CA ASP A 105 -7.51 5.89 8.38
C ASP A 105 -7.29 7.02 9.38
N PRO A 106 -8.16 8.05 9.39
CA PRO A 106 -8.13 9.06 10.42
C PRO A 106 -8.22 8.43 11.82
N PRO A 107 -7.44 8.89 12.81
CA PRO A 107 -7.38 8.30 14.16
C PRO A 107 -8.65 8.62 14.96
N ARG A 108 -9.72 7.85 14.77
CA ARG A 108 -11.03 8.04 15.41
C ARG A 108 -11.38 6.98 16.42
N ASP A 109 -10.73 5.83 16.36
CA ASP A 109 -10.93 4.69 17.27
C ASP A 109 -9.58 4.11 17.73
N GLU A 110 -9.62 3.16 18.68
CA GLU A 110 -8.40 2.57 19.22
C GLU A 110 -7.52 1.88 18.16
N VAL A 111 -8.10 1.33 17.10
CA VAL A 111 -7.35 0.60 16.07
C VAL A 111 -6.62 1.59 15.18
N SER A 112 -7.31 2.61 14.67
CA SER A 112 -6.72 3.65 13.83
C SER A 112 -5.69 4.50 14.58
N ILE A 113 -5.94 4.81 15.87
CA ILE A 113 -4.97 5.50 16.74
C ILE A 113 -3.70 4.63 16.92
N ARG A 114 -3.84 3.33 17.23
CA ARG A 114 -2.69 2.43 17.35
C ARG A 114 -1.92 2.29 16.05
N ARG A 115 -2.61 2.32 14.90
CA ARG A 115 -1.99 2.27 13.56
C ARG A 115 -1.17 3.53 13.33
N GLN A 116 -1.71 4.72 13.62
CA GLN A 116 -0.95 5.97 13.50
C GLN A 116 0.31 5.94 14.37
N HIS A 117 0.18 5.60 15.66
CA HIS A 117 1.33 5.50 16.57
C HIS A 117 2.37 4.46 16.10
N PHE A 118 1.93 3.39 15.44
CA PHE A 118 2.86 2.42 14.85
C PHE A 118 3.70 3.07 13.75
N TYR A 119 3.09 3.80 12.82
CA TYR A 119 3.82 4.48 11.75
C TYR A 119 4.69 5.62 12.28
N GLU A 120 4.25 6.36 13.27
CA GLU A 120 5.06 7.39 13.94
C GLU A 120 6.35 6.79 14.55
N ARG A 121 6.25 5.65 15.23
CA ARG A 121 7.42 4.92 15.73
C ARG A 121 8.33 4.38 14.61
N CYS A 122 7.80 4.20 13.42
CA CYS A 122 8.58 3.83 12.24
C CYS A 122 9.17 5.04 11.49
N GLY A 123 9.05 6.26 12.05
CA GLY A 123 9.64 7.48 11.50
C GLY A 123 8.75 8.26 10.55
N PHE A 124 7.47 7.91 10.45
CA PHE A 124 6.51 8.65 9.64
C PHE A 124 5.89 9.82 10.42
N THR A 125 5.55 10.87 9.69
CA THR A 125 4.86 12.05 10.21
C THR A 125 3.54 12.25 9.47
N ALA A 126 2.45 12.48 10.22
CA ALA A 126 1.16 12.82 9.64
C ALA A 126 1.18 14.24 9.06
N ASN A 127 0.62 14.41 7.86
CA ASN A 127 0.55 15.70 7.18
C ASN A 127 -0.86 16.32 7.32
N PRO A 128 -0.99 17.65 7.34
CA PRO A 128 -2.25 18.34 7.59
C PRO A 128 -3.13 18.51 6.34
N TYR A 129 -2.86 17.79 5.26
CA TYR A 129 -3.58 17.93 4.00
C TYR A 129 -4.98 17.31 4.09
N ARG A 130 -5.96 18.00 3.51
CA ARG A 130 -7.28 17.41 3.29
C ARG A 130 -7.20 16.44 2.12
N HIS A 131 -7.11 15.17 2.43
CA HIS A 131 -6.88 14.12 1.45
C HIS A 131 -8.05 13.15 1.36
N VAL A 132 -8.41 12.76 0.11
CA VAL A 132 -9.43 11.76 -0.20
C VAL A 132 -8.85 10.80 -1.21
N HIS A 133 -8.71 9.55 -0.83
CA HIS A 133 -8.29 8.49 -1.76
C HIS A 133 -9.44 8.16 -2.73
N PRO A 134 -9.19 8.09 -4.04
CA PRO A 134 -10.19 7.66 -5.01
C PRO A 134 -10.66 6.22 -4.76
N PRO A 135 -11.90 5.83 -5.14
CA PRO A 135 -12.36 4.47 -4.95
C PRO A 135 -11.67 3.49 -5.89
N TYR A 136 -11.38 2.28 -5.40
CA TYR A 136 -10.81 1.20 -6.21
C TYR A 136 -11.82 0.54 -7.14
N ARG A 137 -13.12 0.71 -6.88
CA ARG A 137 -14.19 0.03 -7.64
C ARG A 137 -15.33 0.99 -7.94
N ALA A 138 -15.96 0.78 -9.09
CA ALA A 138 -17.19 1.49 -9.43
C ALA A 138 -18.29 1.26 -8.36
N GLY A 139 -19.09 2.29 -8.11
CA GLY A 139 -20.16 2.23 -7.10
C GLY A 139 -19.73 2.52 -5.67
N TYR A 140 -18.44 2.73 -5.42
CA TYR A 140 -17.93 3.20 -4.13
C TYR A 140 -17.48 4.67 -4.23
N GLU A 141 -17.56 5.38 -3.13
CA GLU A 141 -17.04 6.74 -3.01
C GLU A 141 -15.60 6.74 -2.51
N GLY A 142 -14.85 7.81 -2.83
CA GLY A 142 -13.55 8.04 -2.21
C GLY A 142 -13.69 8.26 -0.72
N HIS A 143 -12.67 7.89 0.04
CA HIS A 143 -12.72 8.02 1.49
C HIS A 143 -11.58 8.90 2.03
N PRO A 144 -11.85 9.70 3.07
CA PRO A 144 -10.84 10.55 3.68
C PRO A 144 -9.76 9.72 4.36
N LEU A 145 -8.49 10.01 4.05
CA LEU A 145 -7.33 9.39 4.68
C LEU A 145 -6.37 10.47 5.18
N VAL A 146 -5.47 10.08 6.07
CA VAL A 146 -4.33 10.89 6.52
C VAL A 146 -3.10 10.44 5.75
N VAL A 147 -2.47 11.37 5.03
CA VAL A 147 -1.19 11.13 4.37
C VAL A 147 -0.07 11.21 5.41
N MET A 148 0.75 10.18 5.47
CA MET A 148 1.95 10.15 6.31
C MET A 148 3.20 10.02 5.44
N THR A 149 4.28 10.71 5.83
CA THR A 149 5.54 10.74 5.08
C THR A 149 6.74 10.48 5.97
N CYS A 150 7.78 9.89 5.40
CA CYS A 150 9.08 9.64 6.02
C CYS A 150 10.18 10.05 5.02
N PRO A 151 11.29 10.70 5.45
CA PRO A 151 11.70 10.98 6.83
C PRO A 151 11.11 12.28 7.43
N ALA A 152 10.48 13.14 6.63
CA ALA A 152 10.01 14.45 7.05
C ALA A 152 8.57 14.71 6.56
N PRO A 153 7.85 15.68 7.14
CA PRO A 153 6.59 16.15 6.57
C PRO A 153 6.77 16.61 5.11
N ALA A 154 5.80 16.32 4.27
CA ALA A 154 5.79 16.76 2.89
C ALA A 154 5.49 18.27 2.78
N SER A 155 6.16 18.95 1.89
CA SER A 155 5.77 20.28 1.42
C SER A 155 4.48 20.20 0.58
N GLN A 156 3.85 21.34 0.32
CA GLN A 156 2.67 21.39 -0.55
C GLN A 156 2.99 20.84 -1.96
N GLU A 157 4.13 21.18 -2.52
CA GLU A 157 4.56 20.70 -3.83
C GLU A 157 4.74 19.16 -3.87
N GLU A 158 5.33 18.58 -2.82
CA GLU A 158 5.49 17.12 -2.71
C GLU A 158 4.14 16.42 -2.57
N TYR A 159 3.22 17.00 -1.79
CA TYR A 159 1.86 16.47 -1.66
C TYR A 159 1.11 16.56 -3.00
N ASP A 160 1.17 17.69 -3.70
CA ASP A 160 0.49 17.88 -4.99
C ASP A 160 1.02 16.89 -6.04
N ARG A 161 2.32 16.63 -6.06
CA ARG A 161 2.96 15.62 -6.92
C ARG A 161 2.46 14.20 -6.57
N PHE A 162 2.42 13.88 -5.28
CA PHE A 162 1.86 12.60 -4.83
C PHE A 162 0.38 12.45 -5.25
N ALA A 163 -0.45 13.46 -5.00
CA ALA A 163 -1.88 13.42 -5.34
C ALA A 163 -2.11 13.28 -6.86
N ALA A 164 -1.30 13.96 -7.68
CA ALA A 164 -1.34 13.82 -9.13
C ALA A 164 -0.93 12.41 -9.59
N TYR A 165 0.12 11.84 -9.00
CA TYR A 165 0.59 10.49 -9.29
C TYR A 165 -0.45 9.44 -8.86
N LEU A 166 -1.03 9.57 -7.66
CA LEU A 166 -2.10 8.71 -7.18
C LEU A 166 -3.27 8.68 -8.18
N GLY A 167 -3.78 9.85 -8.55
CA GLY A 167 -4.92 9.95 -9.47
C GLY A 167 -4.60 9.60 -10.93
N GLY A 168 -3.38 9.83 -11.40
CA GLY A 168 -2.95 9.66 -12.78
C GLY A 168 -2.42 8.26 -13.12
N THR A 169 -1.61 7.69 -12.22
CA THR A 169 -0.90 6.42 -12.45
C THR A 169 -1.46 5.29 -11.59
N VAL A 170 -1.50 5.47 -10.28
CA VAL A 170 -1.91 4.40 -9.37
C VAL A 170 -3.35 3.96 -9.62
N MET A 171 -4.26 4.92 -9.76
CA MET A 171 -5.71 4.70 -9.90
C MET A 171 -6.20 4.76 -11.35
N GLU A 172 -5.30 4.63 -12.33
CA GLU A 172 -5.65 4.71 -13.76
C GLU A 172 -6.66 3.62 -14.15
N ASP A 173 -6.43 2.37 -13.72
CA ASP A 173 -7.31 1.23 -13.99
C ASP A 173 -8.65 1.28 -13.26
N CYS A 174 -8.74 2.05 -12.19
CA CYS A 174 -9.97 2.19 -11.41
C CYS A 174 -10.96 3.19 -12.02
N LYS A 175 -10.55 3.95 -13.05
CA LYS A 175 -11.39 4.91 -13.77
C LYS A 175 -12.24 4.27 -14.86
N ILE A 176 -11.93 3.04 -15.29
CA ILE A 176 -12.64 2.32 -16.34
C ILE A 176 -13.84 1.64 -15.71
N PRO A 177 -15.09 1.90 -16.19
CA PRO A 177 -16.24 1.12 -15.77
C PRO A 177 -15.95 -0.35 -16.10
N LEU A 178 -15.98 -1.23 -15.11
CA LEU A 178 -15.92 -2.66 -15.35
C LEU A 178 -17.12 -3.01 -16.24
N THR A 179 -16.85 -3.40 -17.50
CA THR A 179 -17.86 -4.13 -18.28
C THR A 179 -18.11 -5.41 -17.48
N GLU A 180 -19.37 -5.57 -17.06
CA GLU A 180 -19.83 -6.70 -16.28
C GLU A 180 -19.47 -8.02 -16.99
N THR A 181 -18.46 -8.70 -16.47
CA THR A 181 -18.22 -10.14 -16.74
C THR A 181 -17.38 -10.67 -15.58
N GLU A 182 -17.99 -10.80 -14.41
CA GLU A 182 -17.49 -11.66 -13.34
C GLU A 182 -18.66 -12.54 -12.89
N GLU A 183 -18.77 -13.74 -13.48
CA GLU A 183 -19.33 -14.91 -12.85
C GLU A 183 -18.20 -15.74 -12.21
#